data_b58c0155393597b507998a9854d54d68
#
_entry.id   b58c0155393597b507998a9854d54d68
#
_cell.length_a   1.000
_cell.length_b   1.000
_cell.length_c   1.000
_cell.angle_alpha   90.00
_cell.angle_beta   90.00
_cell.angle_gamma   90.00
#
_symmetry.space_group_name_H-M   'P 1'
#
loop_
_entity.id
_entity.type
_entity.pdbx_description
1 polymer ?
#
loop_
_entity_poly.entity_id
_entity_poly.type
_entity_poly.pdbx_seq_one_letter_code
_entity_poly.pdbx_strand_id
1 'polypeptide(L)'
;MGEKDHLKIKIGNRLIGSGEPAYLIAEMSANHAGSIERAKEIIHAAKESGADCIKIQTYTPDTLTIDCHNKYFQVNNGTWEGENLYSLYGKAYTPWEWQPQLKAEADKVGIDFLSTPFDNTAVDFLEDMGLEFYKIASFEMIDLPLVEYVASKGKPIIMSTGMATLEEIREAVETVYHTGNRQLVLLKCSSAYPADPAQMYLRTITDMQKRFDLPIGLSDHSMGSMSAVCLLYTSDAADDLIGV
;
A
#
# COMPACT_ATOMS: atom_id res chain seq x y z
N MET A 1 -12.77 -25.77 15.83
CA MET A 1 -12.90 -24.74 14.77
C MET A 1 -12.65 -23.43 15.49
N GLY A 2 -11.47 -22.87 15.25
CA GLY A 2 -10.81 -22.04 16.23
C GLY A 2 -11.04 -20.55 16.06
N GLU A 3 -10.76 -19.85 17.12
CA GLU A 3 -10.85 -18.40 17.38
C GLU A 3 -10.14 -17.45 16.38
N LYS A 4 -9.60 -17.93 15.25
CA LYS A 4 -8.80 -17.12 14.30
C LYS A 4 -9.46 -16.85 12.95
N ASP A 5 -10.63 -17.41 12.65
CA ASP A 5 -11.26 -17.23 11.33
C ASP A 5 -11.77 -15.80 11.05
N HIS A 6 -11.96 -14.99 12.08
CA HIS A 6 -12.36 -13.58 11.95
C HIS A 6 -11.22 -12.65 11.53
N LEU A 7 -9.98 -13.12 11.55
CA LEU A 7 -8.79 -12.37 11.10
C LEU A 7 -8.49 -12.52 9.62
N LYS A 8 -9.46 -12.97 8.82
CA LYS A 8 -9.29 -13.16 7.37
C LYS A 8 -10.15 -12.18 6.58
N ILE A 9 -9.57 -11.61 5.54
CA ILE A 9 -10.22 -10.68 4.63
C ILE A 9 -10.08 -11.20 3.21
N LYS A 10 -11.15 -11.09 2.42
CA LYS A 10 -11.10 -11.45 1.01
C LYS A 10 -10.62 -10.25 0.19
N ILE A 11 -9.55 -10.44 -0.59
CA ILE A 11 -9.05 -9.49 -1.59
C ILE A 11 -9.04 -10.21 -2.94
N GLY A 12 -9.70 -9.64 -3.94
CA GLY A 12 -9.89 -10.32 -5.22
C GLY A 12 -10.47 -11.72 -5.02
N ASN A 13 -9.77 -12.74 -5.48
CA ASN A 13 -10.16 -14.14 -5.35
C ASN A 13 -9.47 -14.89 -4.20
N ARG A 14 -8.68 -14.19 -3.35
CA ARG A 14 -7.92 -14.79 -2.26
C ARG A 14 -8.40 -14.32 -0.90
N LEU A 15 -8.31 -15.24 0.09
CA LEU A 15 -8.32 -14.88 1.50
C LEU A 15 -6.91 -14.50 1.92
N ILE A 16 -6.79 -13.45 2.74
CA ILE A 16 -5.55 -13.01 3.36
C ILE A 16 -5.74 -12.91 4.86
N GLY A 17 -4.72 -13.19 5.63
CA GLY A 17 -4.74 -13.17 7.09
C GLY A 17 -4.13 -14.42 7.69
N SER A 18 -4.45 -14.70 8.95
CA SER A 18 -3.84 -15.80 9.70
C SER A 18 -4.07 -17.16 9.05
N GLY A 19 -3.00 -17.93 8.84
CA GLY A 19 -3.02 -19.24 8.21
C GLY A 19 -3.20 -19.26 6.70
N GLU A 20 -3.17 -18.09 6.05
CA GLU A 20 -3.19 -17.98 4.59
C GLU A 20 -1.80 -17.64 4.04
N PRO A 21 -1.43 -18.13 2.85
CA PRO A 21 -0.18 -17.72 2.21
C PRO A 21 -0.10 -16.19 2.06
N ALA A 22 1.11 -15.63 2.21
CA ALA A 22 1.33 -14.21 2.05
C ALA A 22 0.82 -13.70 0.70
N TYR A 23 0.16 -12.54 0.72
CA TYR A 23 -0.28 -11.83 -0.48
C TYR A 23 0.79 -10.82 -0.87
N LEU A 24 1.41 -11.02 -2.02
CA LEU A 24 2.57 -10.25 -2.47
C LEU A 24 2.16 -9.13 -3.40
N ILE A 25 2.40 -7.88 -2.98
CA ILE A 25 2.08 -6.68 -3.76
C ILE A 25 3.38 -6.07 -4.27
N ALA A 26 3.54 -6.03 -5.60
CA ALA A 26 4.64 -5.31 -6.25
C ALA A 26 4.27 -3.83 -6.44
N GLU A 27 5.17 -2.92 -6.05
CA GLU A 27 4.99 -1.47 -6.21
C GLU A 27 5.63 -0.98 -7.50
N MET A 28 4.85 -0.38 -8.39
CA MET A 28 5.38 0.28 -9.59
C MET A 28 5.94 1.66 -9.28
N SER A 29 5.21 2.47 -8.47
CA SER A 29 5.57 3.87 -8.19
C SER A 29 5.94 4.63 -9.48
N ALA A 30 7.00 5.43 -9.47
CA ALA A 30 7.52 6.19 -10.63
C ALA A 30 8.48 5.39 -11.54
N ASN A 31 8.65 4.08 -11.33
CA ASN A 31 9.60 3.26 -12.10
C ASN A 31 9.23 3.10 -13.58
N HIS A 32 8.00 3.50 -13.96
CA HIS A 32 7.59 3.62 -15.37
C HIS A 32 8.39 4.69 -16.14
N ALA A 33 9.06 5.61 -15.44
CA ALA A 33 9.94 6.66 -16.02
C ALA A 33 9.28 7.43 -17.18
N GLY A 34 7.98 7.76 -17.08
CA GLY A 34 7.24 8.50 -18.08
C GLY A 34 6.85 7.70 -19.34
N SER A 35 6.91 6.35 -19.31
CA SER A 35 6.52 5.48 -20.43
C SER A 35 5.43 4.50 -20.00
N ILE A 36 4.32 4.50 -20.72
CA ILE A 36 3.23 3.54 -20.51
C ILE A 36 3.65 2.12 -20.94
N GLU A 37 4.51 1.99 -21.96
CA GLU A 37 5.03 0.69 -22.39
C GLU A 37 5.86 0.06 -21.27
N ARG A 38 6.74 0.86 -20.65
CA ARG A 38 7.52 0.40 -19.49
C ARG A 38 6.62 0.06 -18.30
N ALA A 39 5.56 0.82 -18.06
CA ALA A 39 4.59 0.48 -17.04
C ALA A 39 3.93 -0.89 -17.28
N LYS A 40 3.57 -1.21 -18.53
CA LYS A 40 3.05 -2.52 -18.91
C LYS A 40 4.10 -3.62 -18.74
N GLU A 41 5.35 -3.39 -19.13
CA GLU A 41 6.46 -4.34 -18.89
C GLU A 41 6.64 -4.65 -17.40
N ILE A 42 6.52 -3.65 -16.52
CA ILE A 42 6.58 -3.85 -15.07
C ILE A 42 5.43 -4.74 -14.58
N ILE A 43 4.21 -4.57 -15.11
CA ILE A 43 3.06 -5.45 -14.79
C ILE A 43 3.37 -6.90 -15.15
N HIS A 44 3.90 -7.15 -16.35
CA HIS A 44 4.31 -8.50 -16.77
C HIS A 44 5.41 -9.08 -15.89
N ALA A 45 6.46 -8.29 -15.61
CA ALA A 45 7.55 -8.72 -14.74
C ALA A 45 7.09 -9.04 -13.31
N ALA A 46 6.16 -8.25 -12.75
CA ALA A 46 5.56 -8.51 -11.45
C ALA A 46 4.83 -9.87 -11.45
N LYS A 47 4.01 -10.13 -12.46
CA LYS A 47 3.31 -11.41 -12.62
C LYS A 47 4.26 -12.59 -12.75
N GLU A 48 5.27 -12.48 -13.61
CA GLU A 48 6.29 -13.51 -13.84
C GLU A 48 7.12 -13.79 -12.59
N SER A 49 7.31 -12.77 -11.74
CA SER A 49 8.02 -12.91 -10.46
C SER A 49 7.16 -13.52 -9.34
N GLY A 50 5.88 -13.83 -9.62
CA GLY A 50 4.98 -14.45 -8.66
C GLY A 50 4.24 -13.47 -7.74
N ALA A 51 4.23 -12.16 -8.06
CA ALA A 51 3.39 -11.22 -7.33
C ALA A 51 1.90 -11.50 -7.58
N ASP A 52 1.10 -11.33 -6.54
CA ASP A 52 -0.36 -11.46 -6.61
C ASP A 52 -1.02 -10.19 -7.12
N CYS A 53 -0.41 -9.02 -6.84
CA CYS A 53 -0.95 -7.71 -7.16
C CYS A 53 0.15 -6.75 -7.63
N ILE A 54 -0.21 -5.88 -8.57
CA ILE A 54 0.57 -4.70 -8.91
C ILE A 54 -0.08 -3.46 -8.31
N LYS A 55 0.71 -2.58 -7.67
CA LYS A 55 0.22 -1.34 -7.09
C LYS A 55 0.79 -0.13 -7.82
N ILE A 56 -0.08 0.86 -8.06
CA ILE A 56 0.27 2.18 -8.56
C ILE A 56 -0.20 3.27 -7.59
N GLN A 57 -0.02 4.53 -7.96
CA GLN A 57 -0.45 5.70 -7.19
C GLN A 57 -1.32 6.61 -8.06
N THR A 58 -2.41 7.13 -7.50
CA THR A 58 -3.35 8.02 -8.18
C THR A 58 -3.35 9.37 -7.51
N TYR A 59 -2.57 10.30 -8.05
CA TYR A 59 -2.49 11.70 -7.64
C TYR A 59 -2.12 12.58 -8.84
N THR A 60 -2.24 13.87 -8.66
CA THR A 60 -1.58 14.89 -9.48
C THR A 60 -0.71 15.76 -8.58
N PRO A 61 0.25 16.53 -9.11
CA PRO A 61 1.00 17.46 -8.27
C PRO A 61 0.09 18.39 -7.44
N ASP A 62 -1.02 18.84 -8.03
CA ASP A 62 -1.96 19.77 -7.39
C ASP A 62 -2.78 19.12 -6.27
N THR A 63 -3.02 17.79 -6.33
CA THR A 63 -3.77 17.07 -5.29
C THR A 63 -2.87 16.58 -4.16
N LEU A 64 -1.55 16.54 -4.38
CA LEU A 64 -0.58 16.04 -3.40
C LEU A 64 0.17 17.16 -2.67
N THR A 65 0.42 18.31 -3.33
CA THR A 65 1.14 19.44 -2.77
C THR A 65 0.70 20.75 -3.43
N ILE A 66 1.36 21.84 -3.09
CA ILE A 66 1.17 23.14 -3.72
C ILE A 66 2.44 23.57 -4.47
N ASP A 67 2.29 24.37 -5.53
CA ASP A 67 3.44 24.97 -6.24
C ASP A 67 4.07 26.06 -5.39
N CYS A 68 5.03 25.66 -4.56
CA CYS A 68 5.72 26.54 -3.63
C CYS A 68 7.22 26.25 -3.62
N HIS A 69 8.04 27.30 -3.74
CA HIS A 69 9.49 27.19 -3.84
C HIS A 69 10.26 27.54 -2.55
N ASN A 70 9.56 27.67 -1.42
CA ASN A 70 10.25 27.93 -0.15
C ASN A 70 10.95 26.65 0.38
N LYS A 71 11.78 26.84 1.42
CA LYS A 71 12.62 25.76 1.97
C LYS A 71 11.88 24.51 2.45
N TYR A 72 10.58 24.60 2.76
CA TYR A 72 9.76 23.48 3.24
C TYR A 72 9.33 22.56 2.09
N PHE A 73 9.38 23.02 0.86
CA PHE A 73 9.04 22.29 -0.36
C PHE A 73 10.28 21.87 -1.17
N GLN A 74 11.47 21.98 -0.57
CA GLN A 74 12.72 21.48 -1.16
C GLN A 74 13.11 20.17 -0.51
N VAL A 75 13.48 19.18 -1.34
CA VAL A 75 14.04 17.92 -0.85
C VAL A 75 15.50 18.16 -0.47
N ASN A 76 15.84 17.99 0.81
CA ASN A 76 17.15 18.34 1.35
C ASN A 76 18.09 17.14 1.54
N ASN A 77 17.61 15.90 1.28
CA ASN A 77 18.41 14.68 1.41
C ASN A 77 17.82 13.54 0.58
N GLY A 78 18.61 12.48 0.42
CA GLY A 78 18.17 11.26 -0.24
C GLY A 78 18.25 11.32 -1.77
N THR A 79 17.50 10.44 -2.42
CA THR A 79 17.57 10.20 -3.87
C THR A 79 17.20 11.43 -4.72
N TRP A 80 16.36 12.32 -4.19
CA TRP A 80 15.81 13.49 -4.91
C TRP A 80 16.28 14.82 -4.33
N GLU A 81 17.45 14.82 -3.68
CA GLU A 81 18.04 16.04 -3.11
C GLU A 81 18.16 17.18 -4.14
N GLY A 82 17.70 18.36 -3.78
CA GLY A 82 17.69 19.56 -4.62
C GLY A 82 16.45 19.72 -5.50
N GLU A 83 15.57 18.72 -5.58
CA GLU A 83 14.31 18.86 -6.30
C GLU A 83 13.27 19.63 -5.46
N ASN A 84 12.38 20.35 -6.13
CA ASN A 84 11.17 20.90 -5.52
C ASN A 84 10.07 19.84 -5.55
N LEU A 85 9.29 19.70 -4.46
CA LEU A 85 8.27 18.67 -4.33
C LEU A 85 7.24 18.69 -5.46
N TYR A 86 6.74 19.87 -5.85
CA TYR A 86 5.76 19.99 -6.92
C TYR A 86 6.32 19.51 -8.26
N SER A 87 7.53 19.95 -8.61
CA SER A 87 8.21 19.49 -9.82
C SER A 87 8.52 18.00 -9.80
N LEU A 88 8.92 17.46 -8.63
CA LEU A 88 9.18 16.04 -8.45
C LEU A 88 7.91 15.21 -8.70
N TYR A 89 6.80 15.58 -8.07
CA TYR A 89 5.53 14.88 -8.27
C TYR A 89 5.02 14.99 -9.70
N GLY A 90 5.27 16.13 -10.39
CA GLY A 90 4.96 16.26 -11.81
C GLY A 90 5.75 15.35 -12.74
N LYS A 91 6.95 14.91 -12.32
CA LYS A 91 7.75 13.90 -13.05
C LYS A 91 7.38 12.45 -12.67
N ALA A 92 6.93 12.25 -11.44
CA ALA A 92 6.79 10.93 -10.82
C ALA A 92 5.38 10.34 -10.90
N TYR A 93 4.34 11.17 -11.08
CA TYR A 93 2.95 10.69 -11.09
C TYR A 93 2.67 9.76 -12.26
N THR A 94 1.73 8.83 -12.07
CA THR A 94 1.18 8.00 -13.15
C THR A 94 0.02 8.74 -13.79
N PRO A 95 0.13 9.15 -15.07
CA PRO A 95 -0.97 9.86 -15.75
C PRO A 95 -2.30 9.11 -15.62
N TRP A 96 -3.36 9.82 -15.28
CA TRP A 96 -4.66 9.19 -15.03
C TRP A 96 -5.22 8.51 -16.28
N GLU A 97 -4.98 9.06 -17.45
CA GLU A 97 -5.37 8.47 -18.72
C GLU A 97 -4.69 7.13 -19.05
N TRP A 98 -3.58 6.81 -18.37
CA TRP A 98 -2.93 5.50 -18.50
C TRP A 98 -3.57 4.43 -17.61
N GLN A 99 -4.12 4.82 -16.47
CA GLN A 99 -4.51 3.88 -15.42
C GLN A 99 -5.58 2.87 -15.87
N PRO A 100 -6.63 3.25 -16.66
CA PRO A 100 -7.56 2.26 -17.22
C PRO A 100 -6.87 1.25 -18.15
N GLN A 101 -5.85 1.68 -18.91
CA GLN A 101 -5.09 0.79 -19.78
C GLN A 101 -4.17 -0.14 -18.98
N LEU A 102 -3.57 0.35 -17.91
CA LEU A 102 -2.72 -0.45 -17.00
C LEU A 102 -3.56 -1.49 -16.26
N LYS A 103 -4.76 -1.10 -15.80
CA LYS A 103 -5.70 -2.05 -15.20
C LYS A 103 -6.11 -3.14 -16.21
N ALA A 104 -6.46 -2.76 -17.42
CA ALA A 104 -6.82 -3.73 -18.47
C ALA A 104 -5.65 -4.68 -18.80
N GLU A 105 -4.40 -4.20 -18.78
CA GLU A 105 -3.23 -5.06 -18.98
C GLU A 105 -3.02 -6.00 -17.78
N ALA A 106 -3.22 -5.51 -16.54
CA ALA A 106 -3.16 -6.35 -15.33
C ALA A 106 -4.23 -7.47 -15.38
N ASP A 107 -5.46 -7.12 -15.74
CA ASP A 107 -6.58 -8.08 -15.90
C ASP A 107 -6.23 -9.15 -16.96
N LYS A 108 -5.64 -8.75 -18.08
CA LYS A 108 -5.23 -9.64 -19.17
C LYS A 108 -4.17 -10.65 -18.77
N VAL A 109 -3.18 -10.25 -17.96
CA VAL A 109 -2.12 -11.15 -17.47
C VAL A 109 -2.52 -11.91 -16.21
N GLY A 110 -3.66 -11.57 -15.61
CA GLY A 110 -4.21 -12.23 -14.43
C GLY A 110 -3.46 -11.89 -13.15
N ILE A 111 -3.12 -10.61 -12.96
CA ILE A 111 -2.59 -10.07 -11.71
C ILE A 111 -3.57 -9.04 -11.15
N ASP A 112 -3.80 -9.03 -9.83
CA ASP A 112 -4.68 -8.04 -9.21
C ASP A 112 -4.10 -6.63 -9.38
N PHE A 113 -4.98 -5.62 -9.44
CA PHE A 113 -4.58 -4.23 -9.63
C PHE A 113 -5.04 -3.37 -8.45
N LEU A 114 -4.12 -2.62 -7.88
CA LEU A 114 -4.33 -1.76 -6.70
C LEU A 114 -3.81 -0.35 -6.98
N SER A 115 -4.47 0.64 -6.41
CA SER A 115 -3.94 2.01 -6.38
C SER A 115 -4.08 2.65 -5.01
N THR A 116 -3.20 3.61 -4.75
CA THR A 116 -3.28 4.51 -3.60
C THR A 116 -3.88 5.84 -4.06
N PRO A 117 -5.10 6.21 -3.65
CA PRO A 117 -5.62 7.56 -3.82
C PRO A 117 -5.02 8.50 -2.77
N PHE A 118 -4.84 9.77 -3.13
CA PHE A 118 -4.33 10.80 -2.23
C PHE A 118 -5.36 11.92 -1.97
N ASP A 119 -6.52 11.85 -2.61
CA ASP A 119 -7.65 12.76 -2.42
C ASP A 119 -8.96 12.12 -2.88
N ASN A 120 -10.08 12.78 -2.60
CA ASN A 120 -11.41 12.25 -2.93
C ASN A 120 -11.63 12.09 -4.44
N THR A 121 -11.05 12.97 -5.28
CA THR A 121 -11.22 12.88 -6.74
C THR A 121 -10.51 11.65 -7.30
N ALA A 122 -9.36 11.27 -6.71
CA ALA A 122 -8.69 10.03 -7.02
C ALA A 122 -9.52 8.80 -6.62
N VAL A 123 -10.19 8.85 -5.46
CA VAL A 123 -11.11 7.78 -5.02
C VAL A 123 -12.24 7.60 -6.02
N ASP A 124 -12.89 8.70 -6.44
CA ASP A 124 -14.00 8.64 -7.40
C ASP A 124 -13.54 8.11 -8.76
N PHE A 125 -12.39 8.55 -9.25
CA PHE A 125 -11.80 8.03 -10.47
C PHE A 125 -11.52 6.52 -10.39
N LEU A 126 -11.01 6.03 -9.27
CA LEU A 126 -10.73 4.61 -9.05
C LEU A 126 -12.02 3.78 -8.90
N GLU A 127 -13.10 4.37 -8.33
CA GLU A 127 -14.44 3.77 -8.33
C GLU A 127 -14.98 3.59 -9.76
N ASP A 128 -14.88 4.63 -10.58
CA ASP A 128 -15.30 4.60 -11.98
C ASP A 128 -14.51 3.57 -12.79
N MET A 129 -13.24 3.33 -12.45
CA MET A 129 -12.41 2.26 -13.02
C MET A 129 -12.80 0.86 -12.54
N GLY A 130 -13.68 0.73 -11.53
CA GLY A 130 -14.05 -0.55 -10.93
C GLY A 130 -12.95 -1.17 -10.08
N LEU A 131 -12.19 -0.35 -9.32
CA LEU A 131 -11.20 -0.87 -8.39
C LEU A 131 -11.88 -1.70 -7.30
N GLU A 132 -11.30 -2.87 -6.95
CA GLU A 132 -11.92 -3.81 -6.01
C GLU A 132 -11.49 -3.57 -4.55
N PHE A 133 -10.36 -2.94 -4.31
CA PHE A 133 -9.81 -2.65 -2.98
C PHE A 133 -8.85 -1.46 -3.04
N TYR A 134 -8.58 -0.83 -1.89
CA TYR A 134 -7.82 0.41 -1.80
C TYR A 134 -6.56 0.27 -0.97
N LYS A 135 -5.54 1.08 -1.30
CA LYS A 135 -4.38 1.33 -0.43
C LYS A 135 -4.47 2.74 0.16
N ILE A 136 -4.24 2.85 1.46
CA ILE A 136 -3.98 4.14 2.12
C ILE A 136 -2.51 4.15 2.55
N ALA A 137 -1.75 5.15 2.10
CA ALA A 137 -0.34 5.26 2.44
C ALA A 137 -0.14 5.81 3.85
N SER A 138 1.11 5.75 4.34
CA SER A 138 1.40 6.10 5.74
C SER A 138 1.10 7.55 6.09
N PHE A 139 1.34 8.47 5.16
CA PHE A 139 1.09 9.89 5.38
C PHE A 139 -0.41 10.22 5.37
N GLU A 140 -1.19 9.51 4.56
CA GLU A 140 -2.62 9.72 4.39
C GLU A 140 -3.45 9.02 5.48
N MET A 141 -2.84 8.15 6.28
CA MET A 141 -3.54 7.46 7.37
C MET A 141 -4.09 8.45 8.43
N ILE A 142 -3.44 9.58 8.63
CA ILE A 142 -3.90 10.64 9.54
C ILE A 142 -4.87 11.64 8.90
N ASP A 143 -5.10 11.54 7.59
CA ASP A 143 -6.16 12.27 6.90
C ASP A 143 -7.49 11.53 7.09
N LEU A 144 -8.10 11.68 8.27
CA LEU A 144 -9.32 10.98 8.62
C LEU A 144 -10.49 11.23 7.67
N PRO A 145 -10.68 12.45 7.10
CA PRO A 145 -11.66 12.67 6.04
C PRO A 145 -11.45 11.79 4.81
N LEU A 146 -10.21 11.63 4.34
CA LEU A 146 -9.89 10.73 3.23
C LEU A 146 -10.11 9.26 3.63
N VAL A 147 -9.67 8.86 4.83
CA VAL A 147 -9.88 7.51 5.37
C VAL A 147 -11.37 7.17 5.41
N GLU A 148 -12.21 8.06 5.95
CA GLU A 148 -13.66 7.89 6.00
C GLU A 148 -14.26 7.77 4.60
N TYR A 149 -13.83 8.63 3.67
CA TYR A 149 -14.32 8.62 2.30
C TYR A 149 -14.00 7.31 1.57
N VAL A 150 -12.77 6.82 1.67
CA VAL A 150 -12.37 5.51 1.13
C VAL A 150 -13.16 4.39 1.79
N ALA A 151 -13.30 4.41 3.12
CA ALA A 151 -14.00 3.38 3.87
C ALA A 151 -15.51 3.32 3.54
N SER A 152 -16.12 4.46 3.22
CA SER A 152 -17.53 4.56 2.82
C SER A 152 -17.86 3.81 1.53
N LYS A 153 -16.85 3.50 0.70
CA LYS A 153 -17.04 2.69 -0.52
C LYS A 153 -17.30 1.21 -0.20
N GLY A 154 -17.11 0.77 1.06
CA GLY A 154 -17.44 -0.58 1.53
C GLY A 154 -16.52 -1.68 0.99
N LYS A 155 -15.38 -1.33 0.41
CA LYS A 155 -14.38 -2.25 -0.15
C LYS A 155 -13.23 -2.52 0.82
N PRO A 156 -12.45 -3.59 0.63
CA PRO A 156 -11.26 -3.86 1.43
C PRO A 156 -10.24 -2.72 1.36
N ILE A 157 -9.60 -2.45 2.50
CA ILE A 157 -8.58 -1.40 2.63
C ILE A 157 -7.30 -2.01 3.17
N ILE A 158 -6.17 -1.71 2.54
CA ILE A 158 -4.84 -1.98 3.04
C ILE A 158 -4.22 -0.64 3.45
N MET A 159 -3.92 -0.46 4.74
CA MET A 159 -3.46 0.82 5.29
C MET A 159 -2.06 0.67 5.89
N SER A 160 -1.11 1.50 5.46
CA SER A 160 0.24 1.56 6.05
C SER A 160 0.27 2.49 7.25
N THR A 161 1.07 2.13 8.27
CA THR A 161 1.11 2.80 9.58
C THR A 161 2.47 3.43 9.90
N GLY A 162 3.28 3.71 8.88
CA GLY A 162 4.58 4.35 9.08
C GLY A 162 4.46 5.74 9.70
N MET A 163 5.36 6.07 10.63
CA MET A 163 5.45 7.34 11.38
C MET A 163 4.29 7.61 12.35
N ALA A 164 3.24 6.83 12.33
CA ALA A 164 2.08 7.04 13.18
C ALA A 164 2.31 6.55 14.61
N THR A 165 1.72 7.24 15.55
CA THR A 165 1.57 6.80 16.92
C THR A 165 0.49 5.72 17.03
N LEU A 166 0.47 5.01 18.16
CA LEU A 166 -0.56 4.00 18.42
C LEU A 166 -1.97 4.61 18.47
N GLU A 167 -2.08 5.82 18.98
CA GLU A 167 -3.33 6.57 19.08
C GLU A 167 -3.85 6.94 17.68
N GLU A 168 -3.01 7.46 16.81
CA GLU A 168 -3.36 7.79 15.42
C GLU A 168 -3.81 6.55 14.65
N ILE A 169 -3.13 5.41 14.85
CA ILE A 169 -3.57 4.15 14.23
C ILE A 169 -4.95 3.73 14.73
N ARG A 170 -5.23 3.84 16.04
CA ARG A 170 -6.55 3.54 16.59
C ARG A 170 -7.64 4.44 16.01
N GLU A 171 -7.37 5.73 15.94
CA GLU A 171 -8.30 6.72 15.40
C GLU A 171 -8.63 6.43 13.93
N ALA A 172 -7.63 6.08 13.11
CA ALA A 172 -7.84 5.67 11.73
C ALA A 172 -8.67 4.37 11.63
N VAL A 173 -8.37 3.35 12.45
CA VAL A 173 -9.15 2.09 12.51
C VAL A 173 -10.59 2.36 12.92
N GLU A 174 -10.81 3.17 13.96
CA GLU A 174 -12.15 3.55 14.41
C GLU A 174 -12.91 4.32 13.34
N THR A 175 -12.25 5.21 12.61
CA THR A 175 -12.83 5.95 11.47
C THR A 175 -13.33 4.97 10.40
N VAL A 176 -12.53 3.98 10.00
CA VAL A 176 -12.99 2.93 9.08
C VAL A 176 -14.21 2.20 9.65
N TYR A 177 -14.18 1.85 10.93
CA TYR A 177 -15.26 1.09 11.57
C TYR A 177 -16.56 1.89 11.71
N HIS A 178 -16.49 3.21 11.90
CA HIS A 178 -17.67 4.07 11.96
C HIS A 178 -18.47 4.07 10.64
N THR A 179 -17.84 3.84 9.50
CA THR A 179 -18.54 3.67 8.20
C THR A 179 -19.27 2.34 8.06
N GLY A 180 -19.08 1.40 9.01
CA GLY A 180 -19.59 0.02 8.92
C GLY A 180 -18.64 -0.94 8.19
N ASN A 181 -17.56 -0.45 7.57
CA ASN A 181 -16.55 -1.30 6.92
C ASN A 181 -15.71 -2.03 7.98
N ARG A 182 -15.48 -3.32 7.78
CA ARG A 182 -14.65 -4.18 8.64
C ARG A 182 -13.50 -4.85 7.87
N GLN A 183 -13.36 -4.54 6.60
CA GLN A 183 -12.39 -5.15 5.69
C GLN A 183 -11.10 -4.34 5.67
N LEU A 184 -10.34 -4.38 6.75
CA LEU A 184 -9.13 -3.59 6.95
C LEU A 184 -7.92 -4.47 7.26
N VAL A 185 -6.84 -4.23 6.53
CA VAL A 185 -5.49 -4.78 6.76
C VAL A 185 -4.57 -3.63 7.15
N LEU A 186 -3.79 -3.80 8.20
CA LEU A 186 -2.74 -2.85 8.54
C LEU A 186 -1.37 -3.36 8.08
N LEU A 187 -0.52 -2.44 7.65
CA LEU A 187 0.86 -2.76 7.32
C LEU A 187 1.81 -2.00 8.25
N LYS A 188 2.66 -2.73 8.95
CA LYS A 188 3.85 -2.13 9.56
C LYS A 188 4.70 -1.54 8.43
N CYS A 189 5.15 -0.33 8.62
CA CYS A 189 5.94 0.39 7.62
C CYS A 189 7.09 1.16 8.28
N SER A 190 8.24 1.24 7.60
CA SER A 190 9.31 2.19 7.90
C SER A 190 9.38 3.17 6.73
N SER A 191 9.00 4.44 6.97
CA SER A 191 8.85 5.47 5.92
C SER A 191 10.17 6.18 5.61
N ALA A 192 11.28 5.42 5.51
CA ALA A 192 12.56 5.88 5.00
C ALA A 192 12.81 5.27 3.60
N TYR A 193 13.42 6.02 2.70
CA TYR A 193 13.68 5.62 1.31
C TYR A 193 15.14 5.82 0.93
N PRO A 194 16.00 4.74 0.94
CA PRO A 194 15.67 3.39 1.38
C PRO A 194 15.59 3.26 2.91
N ALA A 195 14.84 2.28 3.41
CA ALA A 195 14.79 1.94 4.82
C ALA A 195 16.01 1.08 5.20
N ASP A 196 16.60 1.35 6.37
CA ASP A 196 17.65 0.52 6.93
C ASP A 196 17.05 -0.79 7.48
N PRO A 197 17.48 -1.98 7.01
CA PRO A 197 17.00 -3.26 7.52
C PRO A 197 17.13 -3.41 9.05
N ALA A 198 18.16 -2.80 9.66
CA ALA A 198 18.35 -2.81 11.12
C ALA A 198 17.26 -2.03 11.89
N GLN A 199 16.55 -1.12 11.21
CA GLN A 199 15.49 -0.28 11.77
C GLN A 199 14.08 -0.72 11.36
N MET A 200 13.93 -1.89 10.76
CA MET A 200 12.64 -2.39 10.32
C MET A 200 11.73 -2.82 11.47
N TYR A 201 12.28 -3.17 12.65
CA TYR A 201 11.53 -3.55 13.86
C TYR A 201 10.38 -4.52 13.58
N LEU A 202 10.63 -5.63 12.88
CA LEU A 202 9.61 -6.58 12.40
C LEU A 202 8.73 -7.15 13.53
N ARG A 203 9.26 -7.24 14.77
CA ARG A 203 8.48 -7.67 15.95
C ARG A 203 7.27 -6.77 16.24
N THR A 204 7.23 -5.54 15.72
CA THR A 204 6.07 -4.66 15.82
C THR A 204 4.84 -5.28 15.15
N ILE A 205 5.01 -6.12 14.13
CA ILE A 205 3.91 -6.83 13.46
C ILE A 205 3.15 -7.69 14.49
N THR A 206 3.84 -8.51 15.25
CA THR A 206 3.24 -9.35 16.28
C THR A 206 2.56 -8.52 17.40
N ASP A 207 3.13 -7.37 17.77
CA ASP A 207 2.51 -6.47 18.74
C ASP A 207 1.22 -5.83 18.17
N MET A 208 1.25 -5.41 16.91
CA MET A 208 0.07 -4.87 16.22
C MET A 208 -1.05 -5.91 16.08
N GLN A 209 -0.73 -7.16 15.75
CA GLN A 209 -1.71 -8.26 15.68
C GLN A 209 -2.46 -8.43 17.02
N LYS A 210 -1.74 -8.35 18.15
CA LYS A 210 -2.33 -8.45 19.50
C LYS A 210 -3.20 -7.26 19.88
N ARG A 211 -2.93 -6.08 19.31
CA ARG A 211 -3.59 -4.83 19.69
C ARG A 211 -4.84 -4.53 18.86
N PHE A 212 -4.83 -4.91 17.59
CA PHE A 212 -5.85 -4.47 16.64
C PHE A 212 -6.80 -5.58 16.19
N ASP A 213 -6.48 -6.84 16.47
CA ASP A 213 -7.29 -7.99 16.02
C ASP A 213 -7.63 -7.92 14.52
N LEU A 214 -6.60 -7.61 13.71
CA LEU A 214 -6.65 -7.41 12.26
C LEU A 214 -5.51 -8.18 11.58
N PRO A 215 -5.63 -8.53 10.31
CA PRO A 215 -4.50 -8.98 9.52
C PRO A 215 -3.42 -7.88 9.48
N ILE A 216 -2.19 -8.23 9.78
CA ILE A 216 -1.05 -7.30 9.77
C ILE A 216 0.00 -7.81 8.80
N GLY A 217 0.42 -6.94 7.88
CA GLY A 217 1.50 -7.19 6.93
C GLY A 217 2.66 -6.21 7.06
N LEU A 218 3.51 -6.19 6.04
CA LEU A 218 4.67 -5.31 5.91
C LEU A 218 4.57 -4.46 4.66
N SER A 219 4.87 -3.16 4.78
CA SER A 219 5.24 -2.29 3.68
C SER A 219 6.75 -2.10 3.74
N ASP A 220 7.48 -2.72 2.81
CA ASP A 220 8.94 -2.80 2.80
C ASP A 220 9.54 -1.78 1.83
N HIS A 221 10.40 -0.90 2.35
CA HIS A 221 11.18 0.07 1.57
C HIS A 221 12.68 -0.17 1.73
N SER A 222 13.09 -1.33 2.29
CA SER A 222 14.50 -1.68 2.41
C SER A 222 15.09 -2.15 1.09
N MET A 223 16.41 -2.06 0.97
CA MET A 223 17.12 -2.61 -0.17
C MET A 223 17.32 -4.13 -0.01
N GLY A 224 17.01 -4.88 -1.07
CA GLY A 224 17.12 -6.34 -1.07
C GLY A 224 15.91 -7.05 -0.46
N SER A 225 16.04 -8.33 -0.18
CA SER A 225 14.94 -9.20 0.24
C SER A 225 14.97 -9.61 1.72
N MET A 226 15.95 -9.13 2.50
CA MET A 226 16.18 -9.61 3.87
C MET A 226 14.96 -9.42 4.77
N SER A 227 14.36 -8.23 4.77
CA SER A 227 13.20 -7.92 5.62
C SER A 227 11.98 -8.76 5.25
N ALA A 228 11.71 -8.91 3.97
CA ALA A 228 10.60 -9.73 3.46
C ALA A 228 10.79 -11.20 3.80
N VAL A 229 12.02 -11.74 3.58
CA VAL A 229 12.34 -13.13 3.91
C VAL A 229 12.23 -13.36 5.42
N CYS A 230 12.81 -12.49 6.25
CA CYS A 230 12.68 -12.61 7.71
C CYS A 230 11.20 -12.61 8.15
N LEU A 231 10.35 -11.78 7.56
CA LEU A 231 8.93 -11.79 7.88
C LEU A 231 8.27 -13.12 7.53
N LEU A 232 8.51 -13.64 6.32
CA LEU A 232 7.93 -14.89 5.86
C LEU A 232 8.36 -16.09 6.69
N TYR A 233 9.58 -16.08 7.24
CA TYR A 233 10.12 -17.17 8.09
C TYR A 233 9.84 -16.99 9.59
N THR A 234 9.37 -15.85 10.05
CA THR A 234 9.16 -15.55 11.48
C THR A 234 7.72 -15.21 11.84
N SER A 235 6.82 -15.16 10.86
CA SER A 235 5.39 -14.96 11.05
C SER A 235 4.63 -16.29 11.10
N ASP A 236 3.39 -16.29 11.57
CA ASP A 236 2.50 -17.47 11.54
C ASP A 236 2.36 -18.09 10.14
N ALA A 237 2.62 -17.31 9.08
CA ALA A 237 2.69 -17.83 7.70
C ALA A 237 3.90 -18.75 7.44
N ALA A 238 4.94 -18.69 8.28
CA ALA A 238 6.11 -19.57 8.19
C ALA A 238 5.86 -20.92 8.86
N ASP A 239 5.06 -20.97 9.90
CA ASP A 239 4.77 -22.22 10.64
C ASP A 239 3.97 -23.19 9.76
N ASP A 240 3.24 -22.72 8.74
CA ASP A 240 2.53 -23.56 7.78
C ASP A 240 3.41 -24.02 6.61
N LEU A 241 4.61 -23.42 6.41
CA LEU A 241 5.55 -23.80 5.34
C LEU A 241 6.67 -24.74 5.81
N ILE A 242 6.86 -24.90 7.11
CA ILE A 242 7.83 -25.83 7.70
C ILE A 242 7.05 -26.85 8.52
N GLY A 243 6.42 -27.78 7.79
CA GLY A 243 5.96 -29.04 8.41
C GLY A 243 7.19 -29.83 8.87
N VAL A 244 7.56 -29.71 10.12
CA VAL A 244 8.44 -30.63 10.84
C VAL A 244 7.66 -31.19 12.02
#